data_af14870dcdb29f403c61945d79258fc7
#
_entry.id   af14870dcdb29f403c61945d79258fc7
#
_cell.length_a   1.000
_cell.length_b   1.000
_cell.length_c   1.000
_cell.angle_alpha   90.00
_cell.angle_beta   90.00
_cell.angle_gamma   90.00
#
_symmetry.space_group_name_H-M   'P 1'
#
loop_
_entity.id
_entity.type
_entity.pdbx_description
1 polymer ?
#
loop_
_entity_poly.entity_id
_entity_poly.type
_entity_poly.pdbx_seq_one_letter_code
_entity_poly.pdbx_strand_id
1 'polypeptide(L)'
;MCIRDRPIALAVITKIENEFGKEGTKNFSKSVLLGIAYSCSIGGIATLIGTPPNLALVRIHKIAFPSAPQISFGDWMLLAFPITVLLLILTAILLSKIFFKSNKSIGIGKDFIKNEYNSLGSFSFPEKVIAVIFSITSFLWIFRTDLNLGFIKITGWSSFFSVPDFIDDGTIAITMAFLLFLFPSKNEKQKTILAANVFEQIPWGIILLFGGGFALATAFSSSGLSQFIGNNLRGLSHIPVFVLVLIICTIINFLTELTSNTATTQMILPILASVSVAIGINPLLLMIAATLSASMAFMMPVGTPPNTIVFASKRLKISDMAKTGFALNLISVIVIALLVYFIGSIIFDLNTFPEWAKIPQ
;
A
#
# COMPACT_ATOMS: atom_id res chain seq x y z
N MET A 1 10.01 6.97 -2.26
CA MET A 1 10.87 5.85 -2.70
C MET A 1 11.26 6.00 -4.15
N CYS A 2 10.40 5.85 -5.13
CA CYS A 2 10.77 5.91 -6.56
C CYS A 2 11.56 7.16 -7.01
N ILE A 3 11.31 8.34 -6.42
CA ILE A 3 12.05 9.56 -6.78
C ILE A 3 13.54 9.41 -6.48
N ARG A 4 13.90 8.74 -5.39
CA ARG A 4 15.29 8.49 -4.99
C ARG A 4 15.88 7.28 -5.73
N ASP A 5 15.08 6.26 -5.96
CA ASP A 5 15.57 4.98 -6.53
C ASP A 5 15.77 5.08 -8.05
N ARG A 6 15.00 5.96 -8.74
CA ARG A 6 15.16 6.18 -10.19
C ARG A 6 16.56 6.66 -10.58
N PRO A 7 17.19 7.67 -9.96
CA PRO A 7 18.56 8.09 -10.29
C PRO A 7 19.57 6.95 -10.15
N ILE A 8 19.46 6.14 -9.10
CA ILE A 8 20.32 4.98 -8.86
C ILE A 8 20.16 3.95 -9.99
N ALA A 9 18.91 3.61 -10.33
CA ALA A 9 18.62 2.69 -11.42
C ALA A 9 19.14 3.22 -12.77
N LEU A 10 18.96 4.50 -13.05
CA LEU A 10 19.47 5.12 -14.29
C LEU A 10 20.99 5.12 -14.36
N ALA A 11 21.68 5.35 -13.25
CA ALA A 11 23.14 5.25 -13.17
C ALA A 11 23.62 3.83 -13.49
N VAL A 12 23.00 2.82 -12.89
CA VAL A 12 23.27 1.40 -13.16
C VAL A 12 23.00 1.05 -14.63
N ILE A 13 21.82 1.45 -15.15
CA ILE A 13 21.43 1.20 -16.54
C ILE A 13 22.42 1.85 -17.49
N THR A 14 22.78 3.13 -17.27
CA THR A 14 23.70 3.87 -18.16
C THR A 14 25.10 3.22 -18.18
N LYS A 15 25.59 2.75 -17.03
CA LYS A 15 26.86 2.04 -16.95
C LYS A 15 26.82 0.76 -17.77
N ILE A 16 25.79 -0.04 -17.63
CA ILE A 16 25.62 -1.30 -18.35
C ILE A 16 25.43 -1.02 -19.86
N GLU A 17 24.72 0.04 -20.23
CA GLU A 17 24.59 0.49 -21.63
C GLU A 17 25.95 0.85 -22.25
N ASN A 18 26.84 1.46 -21.49
CA ASN A 18 28.18 1.82 -21.94
C ASN A 18 29.09 0.58 -22.14
N GLU A 19 28.92 -0.47 -21.34
CA GLU A 19 29.71 -1.70 -21.44
C GLU A 19 29.19 -2.67 -22.53
N PHE A 20 27.87 -2.81 -22.64
CA PHE A 20 27.23 -3.85 -23.47
C PHE A 20 26.46 -3.28 -24.69
N GLY A 21 26.40 -1.96 -24.82
CA GLY A 21 25.66 -1.26 -25.86
C GLY A 21 24.15 -1.12 -25.57
N LYS A 22 23.53 -0.06 -26.07
CA LYS A 22 22.11 0.27 -25.80
C LYS A 22 21.13 -0.80 -26.28
N GLU A 23 21.34 -1.38 -27.45
CA GLU A 23 20.43 -2.41 -28.00
C GLU A 23 20.53 -3.72 -27.20
N GLY A 24 21.74 -4.11 -26.78
CA GLY A 24 21.95 -5.33 -25.99
C GLY A 24 21.36 -5.27 -24.58
N THR A 25 21.15 -4.07 -24.06
CA THR A 25 20.69 -3.82 -22.68
C THR A 25 19.25 -3.32 -22.58
N LYS A 26 18.57 -3.15 -23.70
CA LYS A 26 17.21 -2.58 -23.77
C LYS A 26 16.18 -3.31 -22.91
N ASN A 27 16.16 -4.63 -22.96
CA ASN A 27 15.24 -5.44 -22.15
C ASN A 27 15.60 -5.35 -20.66
N PHE A 28 16.87 -5.34 -20.31
CA PHE A 28 17.32 -5.15 -18.94
C PHE A 28 16.85 -3.79 -18.39
N SER A 29 17.07 -2.70 -19.16
CA SER A 29 16.65 -1.35 -18.76
C SER A 29 15.14 -1.26 -18.52
N LYS A 30 14.33 -1.86 -19.40
CA LYS A 30 12.87 -1.94 -19.23
C LYS A 30 12.48 -2.72 -17.99
N SER A 31 13.07 -3.90 -17.79
CA SER A 31 12.79 -4.76 -16.62
C SER A 31 13.10 -4.06 -15.31
N VAL A 32 14.23 -3.36 -15.22
CA VAL A 32 14.64 -2.64 -14.00
C VAL A 32 13.69 -1.46 -13.71
N LEU A 33 13.40 -0.64 -14.73
CA LEU A 33 12.53 0.53 -14.55
C LEU A 33 11.10 0.13 -14.14
N LEU A 34 10.51 -0.83 -14.83
CA LEU A 34 9.18 -1.34 -14.49
C LEU A 34 9.18 -2.07 -13.15
N GLY A 35 10.26 -2.83 -12.87
CA GLY A 35 10.45 -3.49 -11.58
C GLY A 35 10.41 -2.50 -10.41
N ILE A 36 11.09 -1.36 -10.52
CA ILE A 36 11.06 -0.31 -9.49
C ILE A 36 9.65 0.27 -9.34
N ALA A 37 8.99 0.63 -10.44
CA ALA A 37 7.65 1.22 -10.36
C ALA A 37 6.64 0.27 -9.72
N TYR A 38 6.61 -0.97 -10.18
CA TYR A 38 5.67 -1.99 -9.72
C TYR A 38 5.97 -2.41 -8.27
N SER A 39 7.26 -2.56 -7.91
CA SER A 39 7.65 -2.86 -6.53
C SER A 39 7.29 -1.75 -5.55
N CYS A 40 7.30 -0.48 -5.96
CA CYS A 40 6.85 0.63 -5.13
C CYS A 40 5.35 0.54 -4.83
N SER A 41 4.52 0.25 -5.83
CA SER A 41 3.07 0.10 -5.65
C SER A 41 2.73 -1.14 -4.82
N ILE A 42 3.34 -2.29 -5.13
CA ILE A 42 3.14 -3.54 -4.40
C ILE A 42 3.65 -3.42 -2.96
N GLY A 43 4.84 -2.85 -2.74
CA GLY A 43 5.38 -2.63 -1.40
C GLY A 43 4.52 -1.68 -0.55
N GLY A 44 3.80 -0.76 -1.19
CA GLY A 44 2.90 0.17 -0.51
C GLY A 44 1.75 -0.50 0.23
N ILE A 45 1.24 -1.63 -0.24
CA ILE A 45 0.14 -2.33 0.46
C ILE A 45 0.58 -3.09 1.70
N ALA A 46 1.88 -3.35 1.87
CA ALA A 46 2.40 -4.17 2.98
C ALA A 46 2.06 -3.61 4.36
N THR A 47 1.92 -2.29 4.48
CA THR A 47 1.63 -1.62 5.76
C THR A 47 0.46 -0.66 5.63
N LEU A 48 -0.23 -0.37 6.73
CA LEU A 48 -1.36 0.57 6.73
C LEU A 48 -1.01 1.96 6.20
N ILE A 49 0.20 2.43 6.47
CA ILE A 49 0.68 3.77 6.07
C ILE A 49 1.37 3.79 4.72
N GLY A 50 1.61 2.64 4.10
CA GLY A 50 2.41 2.54 2.88
C GLY A 50 1.73 3.09 1.63
N THR A 51 0.40 3.12 1.62
CA THR A 51 -0.39 3.72 0.53
C THR A 51 -1.67 4.38 1.07
N PRO A 52 -2.10 5.52 0.50
CA PRO A 52 -3.30 6.24 0.91
C PRO A 52 -4.59 5.42 0.97
N PRO A 53 -4.89 4.50 0.05
CA PRO A 53 -6.06 3.62 0.13
C PRO A 53 -6.20 2.86 1.45
N ASN A 54 -5.10 2.38 2.03
CA ASN A 54 -5.13 1.64 3.28
C ASN A 54 -5.63 2.50 4.45
N LEU A 55 -5.16 3.75 4.54
CA LEU A 55 -5.62 4.70 5.55
C LEU A 55 -7.09 5.09 5.33
N ALA A 56 -7.52 5.20 4.06
CA ALA A 56 -8.92 5.45 3.73
C ALA A 56 -9.82 4.31 4.21
N LEU A 57 -9.40 3.05 4.04
CA LEU A 57 -10.12 1.88 4.56
C LEU A 57 -10.32 1.99 6.08
N VAL A 58 -9.25 2.21 6.85
CA VAL A 58 -9.32 2.28 8.32
C VAL A 58 -10.33 3.34 8.76
N ARG A 59 -10.28 4.52 8.16
CA ARG A 59 -11.17 5.61 8.54
C ARG A 59 -12.60 5.40 8.09
N ILE A 60 -12.83 4.94 6.87
CA ILE A 60 -14.18 4.70 6.33
C ILE A 60 -14.84 3.54 7.06
N HIS A 61 -14.09 2.49 7.40
CA HIS A 61 -14.58 1.39 8.23
C HIS A 61 -15.08 1.90 9.58
N LYS A 62 -14.32 2.79 10.25
CA LYS A 62 -14.73 3.39 11.52
C LYS A 62 -15.94 4.34 11.39
N ILE A 63 -16.09 5.03 10.27
CA ILE A 63 -17.28 5.88 9.98
C ILE A 63 -18.51 5.00 9.76
N ALA A 64 -18.39 3.94 8.95
CA ALA A 64 -19.52 3.06 8.62
C ALA A 64 -19.94 2.19 9.81
N PHE A 65 -18.99 1.77 10.64
CA PHE A 65 -19.17 0.85 11.76
C PHE A 65 -18.46 1.35 13.02
N PRO A 66 -19.05 2.33 13.76
CA PRO A 66 -18.39 2.92 14.94
C PRO A 66 -18.08 1.93 16.07
N SER A 67 -18.88 0.84 16.21
CA SER A 67 -18.69 -0.22 17.20
C SER A 67 -17.75 -1.35 16.75
N ALA A 68 -17.30 -1.32 15.49
CA ALA A 68 -16.39 -2.35 14.97
C ALA A 68 -15.01 -2.26 15.62
N PRO A 69 -14.30 -3.40 15.77
CA PRO A 69 -12.91 -3.39 16.21
C PRO A 69 -12.03 -2.61 15.22
N GLN A 70 -10.99 -1.99 15.75
CA GLN A 70 -10.03 -1.26 14.94
C GLN A 70 -9.20 -2.24 14.10
N ILE A 71 -8.94 -1.90 12.84
CA ILE A 71 -7.97 -2.60 12.01
C ILE A 71 -6.58 -2.21 12.54
N SER A 72 -5.89 -3.15 13.18
CA SER A 72 -4.57 -2.89 13.73
C SER A 72 -3.48 -2.91 12.66
N PHE A 73 -2.38 -2.23 12.94
CA PHE A 73 -1.20 -2.25 12.06
C PHE A 73 -0.62 -3.67 11.93
N GLY A 74 -0.60 -4.41 13.05
CA GLY A 74 -0.10 -5.78 13.09
C GLY A 74 -0.96 -6.76 12.28
N ASP A 75 -2.29 -6.75 12.49
CA ASP A 75 -3.22 -7.62 11.74
C ASP A 75 -3.18 -7.32 10.24
N TRP A 76 -3.10 -6.03 9.88
CA TRP A 76 -2.91 -5.64 8.49
C TRP A 76 -1.64 -6.24 7.89
N MET A 77 -0.50 -6.13 8.59
CA MET A 77 0.76 -6.70 8.13
C MET A 77 0.70 -8.21 7.97
N LEU A 78 0.05 -8.92 8.89
CA LEU A 78 -0.11 -10.38 8.80
C LEU A 78 -0.83 -10.80 7.51
N LEU A 79 -1.81 -10.01 7.05
CA LEU A 79 -2.51 -10.25 5.80
C LEU A 79 -1.72 -9.75 4.59
N ALA A 80 -1.32 -8.49 4.61
CA ALA A 80 -0.83 -7.79 3.43
C ALA A 80 0.63 -8.11 3.09
N PHE A 81 1.47 -8.45 4.07
CA PHE A 81 2.87 -8.78 3.85
C PHE A 81 3.07 -10.07 3.01
N PRO A 82 2.38 -11.20 3.30
CA PRO A 82 2.44 -12.37 2.42
C PRO A 82 1.98 -12.08 0.99
N ILE A 83 0.89 -11.31 0.82
CA ILE A 83 0.40 -10.88 -0.49
C ILE A 83 1.49 -10.10 -1.23
N THR A 84 2.10 -9.14 -0.55
CA THR A 84 3.19 -8.30 -1.09
C THR A 84 4.38 -9.14 -1.53
N VAL A 85 4.88 -10.04 -0.68
CA VAL A 85 6.03 -10.89 -1.00
C VAL A 85 5.74 -11.76 -2.22
N LEU A 86 4.57 -12.40 -2.27
CA LEU A 86 4.17 -13.23 -3.41
C LEU A 86 4.08 -12.42 -4.70
N LEU A 87 3.44 -11.24 -4.67
CA LEU A 87 3.34 -10.35 -5.82
C LEU A 87 4.71 -9.84 -6.30
N LEU A 88 5.63 -9.52 -5.39
CA LEU A 88 7.01 -9.12 -5.76
C LEU A 88 7.76 -10.24 -6.47
N ILE A 89 7.65 -11.48 -5.98
CA ILE A 89 8.27 -12.65 -6.61
C ILE A 89 7.69 -12.87 -8.01
N LEU A 90 6.36 -12.86 -8.13
CA LEU A 90 5.67 -13.04 -9.42
C LEU A 90 6.02 -11.91 -10.40
N THR A 91 6.10 -10.66 -9.92
CA THR A 91 6.53 -9.51 -10.72
C THR A 91 7.96 -9.68 -11.24
N ALA A 92 8.89 -10.09 -10.39
CA ALA A 92 10.28 -10.34 -10.78
C ALA A 92 10.37 -11.44 -11.85
N ILE A 93 9.64 -12.54 -11.69
CA ILE A 93 9.56 -13.62 -12.68
C ILE A 93 8.94 -13.12 -13.99
N LEU A 94 7.81 -12.41 -13.92
CA LEU A 94 7.10 -11.89 -15.07
C LEU A 94 7.99 -10.98 -15.92
N LEU A 95 8.65 -10.01 -15.27
CA LEU A 95 9.49 -9.04 -15.97
C LEU A 95 10.77 -9.66 -16.51
N SER A 96 11.47 -10.48 -15.73
CA SER A 96 12.81 -10.98 -16.10
C SER A 96 12.78 -12.22 -16.99
N LYS A 97 11.79 -13.12 -16.81
CA LYS A 97 11.74 -14.40 -17.52
C LYS A 97 10.71 -14.46 -18.63
N ILE A 98 9.65 -13.63 -18.60
CA ILE A 98 8.56 -13.69 -19.58
C ILE A 98 8.67 -12.54 -20.58
N PHE A 99 8.60 -11.28 -20.12
CA PHE A 99 8.50 -10.13 -21.02
C PHE A 99 9.85 -9.59 -21.51
N PHE A 100 10.84 -9.50 -20.63
CA PHE A 100 12.12 -8.85 -20.94
C PHE A 100 13.30 -9.79 -20.73
N LYS A 101 13.27 -10.94 -21.38
CA LYS A 101 14.39 -11.89 -21.34
C LYS A 101 15.67 -11.20 -21.80
N SER A 102 16.72 -11.30 -21.00
CA SER A 102 18.07 -10.87 -21.38
C SER A 102 18.84 -12.11 -21.86
N ASN A 103 19.32 -12.06 -23.11
CA ASN A 103 20.10 -13.17 -23.69
C ASN A 103 21.56 -13.16 -23.23
N LYS A 104 21.99 -12.13 -22.52
CA LYS A 104 23.38 -12.00 -21.99
C LYS A 104 23.32 -12.04 -20.48
N SER A 105 24.27 -12.75 -19.86
CA SER A 105 24.55 -12.64 -18.45
C SER A 105 25.13 -11.25 -18.19
N ILE A 106 24.26 -10.27 -17.94
CA ILE A 106 24.67 -8.92 -17.56
C ILE A 106 25.08 -8.99 -16.10
N GLY A 107 26.36 -9.21 -15.84
CA GLY A 107 26.92 -9.18 -14.49
C GLY A 107 27.30 -7.77 -14.10
N ILE A 108 26.61 -7.18 -13.13
CA ILE A 108 27.15 -6.00 -12.44
C ILE A 108 28.33 -6.50 -11.62
N GLY A 109 29.55 -6.05 -11.94
CA GLY A 109 30.75 -6.45 -11.21
C GLY A 109 30.60 -6.18 -9.72
N LYS A 110 30.94 -7.14 -8.87
CA LYS A 110 30.90 -6.98 -7.40
C LYS A 110 31.64 -5.73 -6.93
N ASP A 111 32.69 -5.35 -7.64
CA ASP A 111 33.48 -4.16 -7.32
C ASP A 111 32.73 -2.86 -7.51
N PHE A 112 31.80 -2.79 -8.47
CA PHE A 112 30.94 -1.61 -8.64
C PHE A 112 30.04 -1.41 -7.42
N ILE A 113 29.33 -2.45 -7.01
CA ILE A 113 28.45 -2.38 -5.83
C ILE A 113 29.27 -2.03 -4.58
N LYS A 114 30.46 -2.62 -4.43
CA LYS A 114 31.33 -2.35 -3.31
C LYS A 114 31.86 -0.91 -3.30
N ASN A 115 32.21 -0.37 -4.46
CA ASN A 115 32.69 1.01 -4.58
C ASN A 115 31.56 2.02 -4.27
N GLU A 116 30.34 1.79 -4.79
CA GLU A 116 29.18 2.61 -4.47
C GLU A 116 28.84 2.52 -2.98
N TYR A 117 28.86 1.32 -2.39
CA TYR A 117 28.65 1.15 -0.95
C TYR A 117 29.70 1.89 -0.12
N ASN A 118 30.96 1.80 -0.51
CA ASN A 118 32.07 2.49 0.19
C ASN A 118 31.97 4.03 0.04
N SER A 119 31.39 4.52 -1.08
CA SER A 119 31.21 5.96 -1.31
C SER A 119 30.15 6.58 -0.40
N LEU A 120 29.25 5.78 0.18
CA LEU A 120 28.25 6.26 1.14
C LEU A 120 28.86 6.74 2.46
N GLY A 121 30.06 6.25 2.79
CA GLY A 121 30.74 6.58 4.05
C GLY A 121 30.09 5.93 5.28
N SER A 122 30.43 6.43 6.45
CA SER A 122 29.86 5.96 7.72
C SER A 122 28.56 6.69 8.03
N PHE A 123 27.64 6.00 8.70
CA PHE A 123 26.38 6.60 9.19
C PHE A 123 26.65 7.84 10.03
N SER A 124 26.09 8.96 9.60
CA SER A 124 26.11 10.23 10.35
C SER A 124 25.23 10.15 11.60
N PHE A 125 25.41 11.08 12.54
CA PHE A 125 24.57 11.11 13.75
C PHE A 125 23.07 11.26 13.44
N PRO A 126 22.63 12.19 12.56
CA PRO A 126 21.21 12.30 12.19
C PRO A 126 20.65 11.02 11.59
N GLU A 127 21.41 10.33 10.72
CA GLU A 127 20.97 9.07 10.11
C GLU A 127 20.77 7.97 11.15
N LYS A 128 21.66 7.87 12.15
CA LYS A 128 21.51 6.94 13.27
C LYS A 128 20.26 7.23 14.09
N VAL A 129 20.02 8.50 14.42
CA VAL A 129 18.82 8.91 15.18
C VAL A 129 17.55 8.60 14.41
N ILE A 130 17.50 8.90 13.11
CA ILE A 130 16.34 8.60 12.26
C ILE A 130 16.13 7.09 12.19
N ALA A 131 17.18 6.30 12.00
CA ALA A 131 17.07 4.84 11.95
C ALA A 131 16.52 4.25 13.26
N VAL A 132 17.01 4.74 14.42
CA VAL A 132 16.51 4.30 15.73
C VAL A 132 15.05 4.71 15.94
N ILE A 133 14.70 5.98 15.69
CA ILE A 133 13.31 6.47 15.85
C ILE A 133 12.37 5.71 14.92
N PHE A 134 12.75 5.49 13.67
CA PHE A 134 11.94 4.72 12.72
C PHE A 134 11.74 3.26 13.18
N SER A 135 12.81 2.62 13.69
CA SER A 135 12.71 1.25 14.21
C SER A 135 11.79 1.16 15.43
N ILE A 136 11.91 2.12 16.36
CA ILE A 136 11.03 2.22 17.53
C ILE A 136 9.58 2.46 17.10
N THR A 137 9.34 3.38 16.16
CA THR A 137 8.00 3.66 15.63
C THR A 137 7.37 2.40 15.05
N SER A 138 8.12 1.69 14.21
CA SER A 138 7.64 0.45 13.58
C SER A 138 7.32 -0.62 14.64
N PHE A 139 8.18 -0.77 15.65
CA PHE A 139 7.94 -1.69 16.77
C PHE A 139 6.67 -1.32 17.54
N LEU A 140 6.52 -0.04 17.89
CA LEU A 140 5.35 0.44 18.62
C LEU A 140 4.05 0.26 17.82
N TRP A 141 4.06 0.44 16.51
CA TRP A 141 2.89 0.18 15.66
C TRP A 141 2.52 -1.30 15.60
N ILE A 142 3.51 -2.17 15.34
CA ILE A 142 3.27 -3.62 15.16
C ILE A 142 2.70 -4.23 16.45
N PHE A 143 3.25 -3.86 17.60
CA PHE A 143 2.90 -4.45 18.90
C PHE A 143 1.96 -3.57 19.74
N ARG A 144 1.27 -2.58 19.14
CA ARG A 144 0.35 -1.70 19.86
C ARG A 144 -0.83 -2.46 20.44
N THR A 145 -1.51 -3.22 19.64
CA THR A 145 -2.66 -4.05 20.01
C THR A 145 -2.25 -5.51 20.12
N ASP A 146 -3.11 -6.33 20.71
CA ASP A 146 -2.90 -7.78 20.75
C ASP A 146 -2.71 -8.34 19.35
N LEU A 147 -1.68 -9.16 19.16
CA LEU A 147 -1.38 -9.83 17.91
C LEU A 147 -1.66 -11.33 18.07
N ASN A 148 -2.61 -11.83 17.31
CA ASN A 148 -2.98 -13.25 17.33
C ASN A 148 -2.42 -13.97 16.11
N LEU A 149 -1.39 -14.80 16.34
CA LEU A 149 -0.74 -15.61 15.28
C LEU A 149 -1.35 -17.01 15.15
N GLY A 150 -2.50 -17.27 15.81
CA GLY A 150 -3.14 -18.57 15.86
C GLY A 150 -2.55 -19.50 16.93
N PHE A 151 -1.23 -19.69 16.94
CA PHE A 151 -0.49 -20.52 17.90
C PHE A 151 0.14 -19.73 19.05
N ILE A 152 0.29 -18.43 18.92
CA ILE A 152 0.80 -17.50 19.94
C ILE A 152 -0.06 -16.24 19.94
N LYS A 153 -0.48 -15.80 21.13
CA LYS A 153 -1.08 -14.49 21.36
C LYS A 153 -0.05 -13.60 22.05
N ILE A 154 0.33 -12.50 21.38
CA ILE A 154 1.23 -11.48 21.94
C ILE A 154 0.35 -10.34 22.42
N THR A 155 0.40 -10.05 23.72
CA THR A 155 -0.36 -8.94 24.31
C THR A 155 0.22 -7.61 23.85
N GLY A 156 -0.63 -6.72 23.35
CA GLY A 156 -0.25 -5.40 22.91
C GLY A 156 0.14 -4.47 24.05
N TRP A 157 1.16 -3.64 23.87
CA TRP A 157 1.62 -2.75 24.92
C TRP A 157 0.60 -1.67 25.31
N SER A 158 -0.35 -1.31 24.43
CA SER A 158 -1.39 -0.35 24.76
C SER A 158 -2.32 -0.83 25.89
N SER A 159 -2.46 -2.15 26.07
CA SER A 159 -3.28 -2.75 27.13
C SER A 159 -2.76 -2.47 28.55
N PHE A 160 -1.50 -2.04 28.70
CA PHE A 160 -0.95 -1.64 29.99
C PHE A 160 -1.43 -0.25 30.45
N PHE A 161 -2.14 0.49 29.60
CA PHE A 161 -2.69 1.81 29.93
C PHE A 161 -4.17 1.70 30.32
N SER A 162 -4.62 2.61 31.16
CA SER A 162 -6.01 2.62 31.67
C SER A 162 -7.05 2.83 30.57
N VAL A 163 -6.68 3.50 29.48
CA VAL A 163 -7.57 3.79 28.34
C VAL A 163 -6.81 3.51 27.03
N PRO A 164 -6.70 2.22 26.64
CA PRO A 164 -5.95 1.81 25.44
C PRO A 164 -6.44 2.46 24.15
N ASP A 165 -7.75 2.71 24.05
CA ASP A 165 -8.39 3.26 22.84
C ASP A 165 -8.00 4.70 22.51
N PHE A 166 -7.44 5.45 23.46
CA PHE A 166 -6.89 6.78 23.21
C PHE A 166 -5.50 6.76 22.54
N ILE A 167 -4.86 5.59 22.52
CA ILE A 167 -3.55 5.41 21.91
C ILE A 167 -3.74 4.79 20.53
N ASP A 168 -3.74 5.61 19.51
CA ASP A 168 -3.79 5.18 18.10
C ASP A 168 -2.44 5.29 17.39
N ASP A 169 -2.37 4.85 16.13
CA ASP A 169 -1.15 4.90 15.34
C ASP A 169 -0.71 6.33 15.04
N GLY A 170 -1.65 7.28 14.98
CA GLY A 170 -1.38 8.71 14.82
C GLY A 170 -0.69 9.32 16.05
N THR A 171 -1.12 8.92 17.25
CA THR A 171 -0.51 9.31 18.52
C THR A 171 0.98 8.93 18.56
N ILE A 172 1.29 7.68 18.15
CA ILE A 172 2.68 7.21 18.06
C ILE A 172 3.46 8.03 17.02
N ALA A 173 2.89 8.20 15.82
CA ALA A 173 3.54 8.93 14.73
C ALA A 173 3.90 10.37 15.13
N ILE A 174 2.95 11.10 15.74
CA ILE A 174 3.16 12.48 16.17
C ILE A 174 4.20 12.54 17.28
N THR A 175 4.14 11.64 18.27
CA THR A 175 5.11 11.59 19.37
C THR A 175 6.53 11.36 18.86
N MET A 176 6.70 10.39 17.95
CA MET A 176 8.01 10.06 17.38
C MET A 176 8.53 11.16 16.43
N ALA A 177 7.63 11.80 15.67
CA ALA A 177 7.99 12.96 14.87
C ALA A 177 8.43 14.15 15.75
N PHE A 178 7.74 14.37 16.87
CA PHE A 178 8.10 15.42 17.82
C PHE A 178 9.52 15.24 18.39
N LEU A 179 9.94 14.00 18.67
CA LEU A 179 11.29 13.72 19.13
C LEU A 179 12.37 14.22 18.15
N LEU A 180 12.10 14.19 16.83
CA LEU A 180 13.05 14.66 15.82
C LEU A 180 13.32 16.18 15.90
N PHE A 181 12.43 16.97 16.48
CA PHE A 181 12.66 18.38 16.76
C PHE A 181 13.61 18.62 17.96
N LEU A 182 13.78 17.61 18.82
CA LEU A 182 14.64 17.72 20.00
C LEU A 182 16.10 17.34 19.73
N PHE A 183 16.34 16.50 18.71
CA PHE A 183 17.69 16.04 18.39
C PHE A 183 18.45 17.04 17.51
N PRO A 184 19.74 17.37 17.84
CA PRO A 184 20.55 18.27 17.04
C PRO A 184 20.94 17.65 15.70
N SER A 185 20.85 18.44 14.63
CA SER A 185 21.24 18.01 13.28
C SER A 185 22.75 17.89 13.08
N LYS A 186 23.57 18.63 13.87
CA LYS A 186 25.02 18.80 13.64
C LYS A 186 25.36 19.39 12.25
N ASN A 187 24.37 19.97 11.55
CA ASN A 187 24.54 20.64 10.27
C ASN A 187 24.47 22.15 10.49
N GLU A 188 25.36 22.91 9.86
CA GLU A 188 25.40 24.38 9.98
C GLU A 188 24.09 25.07 9.55
N LYS A 189 23.32 24.46 8.66
CA LYS A 189 22.06 25.03 8.11
C LYS A 189 20.83 24.75 8.96
N GLN A 190 20.85 23.72 9.82
CA GLN A 190 19.69 23.32 10.63
C GLN A 190 20.12 22.93 12.04
N LYS A 191 19.51 23.54 13.05
CA LYS A 191 19.82 23.25 14.46
C LYS A 191 19.35 21.86 14.89
N THR A 192 18.21 21.41 14.37
CA THR A 192 17.57 20.14 14.72
C THR A 192 17.35 19.28 13.50
N ILE A 193 17.17 17.96 13.68
CA ILE A 193 16.96 16.99 12.59
C ILE A 193 15.69 17.34 11.81
N LEU A 194 14.61 17.69 12.51
CA LEU A 194 13.40 18.22 11.92
C LEU A 194 13.26 19.69 12.30
N ALA A 195 13.08 20.57 11.34
CA ALA A 195 12.95 22.01 11.56
C ALA A 195 11.50 22.47 11.31
N ALA A 196 11.12 23.62 11.88
CA ALA A 196 9.74 24.13 11.79
C ALA A 196 9.24 24.36 10.36
N ASN A 197 10.13 24.60 9.39
CA ASN A 197 9.79 24.76 7.98
C ASN A 197 9.24 23.47 7.33
N VAL A 198 9.31 22.32 8.00
CA VAL A 198 8.69 21.09 7.52
C VAL A 198 7.18 21.23 7.34
N PHE A 199 6.52 22.08 8.12
CA PHE A 199 5.08 22.33 8.00
C PHE A 199 4.69 22.95 6.64
N GLU A 200 5.59 23.71 6.02
CA GLU A 200 5.41 24.28 4.68
C GLU A 200 5.54 23.20 3.59
N GLN A 201 6.24 22.09 3.88
CA GLN A 201 6.50 21.00 2.96
C GLN A 201 5.44 19.90 3.05
N ILE A 202 4.51 19.98 4.01
CA ILE A 202 3.39 19.03 4.10
C ILE A 202 2.52 19.15 2.86
N PRO A 203 2.18 18.01 2.21
CA PRO A 203 1.33 18.03 1.02
C PRO A 203 -0.14 18.23 1.40
N TRP A 204 -0.51 19.45 1.77
CA TRP A 204 -1.85 19.84 2.25
C TRP A 204 -2.98 19.39 1.31
N GLY A 205 -2.72 19.34 -0.01
CA GLY A 205 -3.68 18.83 -0.99
C GLY A 205 -4.11 17.39 -0.73
N ILE A 206 -3.21 16.55 -0.23
CA ILE A 206 -3.54 15.16 0.13
C ILE A 206 -4.44 15.14 1.37
N ILE A 207 -4.15 15.99 2.37
CA ILE A 207 -4.97 16.09 3.58
C ILE A 207 -6.40 16.56 3.22
N LEU A 208 -6.53 17.56 2.34
CA LEU A 208 -7.82 18.02 1.84
C LEU A 208 -8.57 16.95 1.06
N LEU A 209 -7.85 16.17 0.23
CA LEU A 209 -8.45 15.05 -0.50
C LEU A 209 -9.02 14.00 0.46
N PHE A 210 -8.26 13.64 1.51
CA PHE A 210 -8.76 12.72 2.55
C PHE A 210 -9.98 13.30 3.28
N GLY A 211 -9.92 14.56 3.71
CA GLY A 211 -11.02 15.22 4.38
C GLY A 211 -12.31 15.24 3.54
N GLY A 212 -12.18 15.58 2.25
CA GLY A 212 -13.31 15.54 1.30
C GLY A 212 -13.87 14.14 1.11
N GLY A 213 -13.00 13.13 0.97
CA GLY A 213 -13.42 11.73 0.84
C GLY A 213 -14.13 11.21 2.10
N PHE A 214 -13.67 11.57 3.29
CA PHE A 214 -14.32 11.18 4.54
C PHE A 214 -15.65 11.91 4.74
N ALA A 215 -15.74 13.19 4.38
CA ALA A 215 -17.01 13.93 4.36
C ALA A 215 -18.02 13.29 3.41
N LEU A 216 -17.56 12.87 2.22
CA LEU A 216 -18.40 12.15 1.26
C LEU A 216 -18.86 10.79 1.83
N ALA A 217 -17.98 10.01 2.44
CA ALA A 217 -18.32 8.74 3.08
C ALA A 217 -19.38 8.93 4.19
N THR A 218 -19.23 9.97 5.00
CA THR A 218 -20.21 10.34 6.03
C THR A 218 -21.56 10.73 5.39
N ALA A 219 -21.54 11.53 4.31
CA ALA A 219 -22.75 11.93 3.59
C ALA A 219 -23.49 10.73 2.98
N PHE A 220 -22.76 9.76 2.40
CA PHE A 220 -23.36 8.51 1.90
C PHE A 220 -24.07 7.73 3.00
N SER A 221 -23.45 7.64 4.18
CA SER A 221 -24.03 6.95 5.33
C SER A 221 -25.23 7.69 5.90
N SER A 222 -25.12 9.00 6.17
CA SER A 222 -26.14 9.79 6.84
C SER A 222 -27.37 10.10 5.96
N SER A 223 -27.18 10.17 4.63
CA SER A 223 -28.30 10.37 3.68
C SER A 223 -29.11 9.11 3.38
N GLY A 224 -28.69 7.94 3.83
CA GLY A 224 -29.29 6.66 3.48
C GLY A 224 -28.98 6.17 2.06
N LEU A 225 -28.17 6.91 1.29
CA LEU A 225 -27.80 6.54 -0.08
C LEU A 225 -27.07 5.18 -0.13
N SER A 226 -26.18 4.93 0.82
CA SER A 226 -25.51 3.64 0.95
C SER A 226 -26.49 2.49 1.12
N GLN A 227 -27.48 2.63 1.98
CA GLN A 227 -28.54 1.63 2.19
C GLN A 227 -29.41 1.42 0.95
N PHE A 228 -29.77 2.53 0.27
CA PHE A 228 -30.53 2.46 -0.99
C PHE A 228 -29.78 1.64 -2.04
N ILE A 229 -28.49 1.91 -2.25
CA ILE A 229 -27.66 1.15 -3.19
C ILE A 229 -27.54 -0.31 -2.75
N GLY A 230 -27.26 -0.57 -1.47
CA GLY A 230 -27.14 -1.93 -0.91
C GLY A 230 -28.41 -2.74 -1.13
N ASN A 231 -29.59 -2.15 -0.87
CA ASN A 231 -30.87 -2.81 -1.07
C ASN A 231 -31.15 -3.18 -2.53
N ASN A 232 -30.76 -2.30 -3.47
CA ASN A 232 -30.92 -2.59 -4.91
C ASN A 232 -29.95 -3.67 -5.40
N LEU A 233 -28.87 -3.92 -4.69
CA LEU A 233 -27.85 -4.92 -5.03
C LEU A 233 -28.03 -6.25 -4.25
N ARG A 234 -29.13 -6.45 -3.51
CA ARG A 234 -29.42 -7.69 -2.79
C ARG A 234 -29.41 -8.94 -3.68
N GLY A 235 -29.69 -8.80 -4.98
CA GLY A 235 -29.58 -9.90 -5.95
C GLY A 235 -28.18 -10.53 -6.03
N LEU A 236 -27.14 -9.82 -5.59
CA LEU A 236 -25.78 -10.36 -5.51
C LEU A 236 -25.62 -11.47 -4.47
N SER A 237 -26.57 -11.65 -3.53
CA SER A 237 -26.53 -12.73 -2.53
C SER A 237 -26.57 -14.14 -3.13
N HIS A 238 -27.01 -14.28 -4.39
CA HIS A 238 -26.98 -15.56 -5.10
C HIS A 238 -25.62 -15.92 -5.68
N ILE A 239 -24.67 -14.97 -5.72
CA ILE A 239 -23.32 -15.19 -6.24
C ILE A 239 -22.46 -15.78 -5.12
N PRO A 240 -21.69 -16.88 -5.39
CA PRO A 240 -20.75 -17.38 -4.40
C PRO A 240 -19.78 -16.28 -3.93
N VAL A 241 -19.57 -16.17 -2.63
CA VAL A 241 -18.82 -15.06 -2.00
C VAL A 241 -17.44 -14.89 -2.62
N PHE A 242 -16.70 -15.97 -2.88
CA PHE A 242 -15.39 -15.90 -3.53
C PHE A 242 -15.46 -15.28 -4.93
N VAL A 243 -16.49 -15.64 -5.71
CA VAL A 243 -16.70 -15.08 -7.07
C VAL A 243 -17.00 -13.58 -6.98
N LEU A 244 -17.78 -13.18 -5.98
CA LEU A 244 -18.07 -11.77 -5.73
C LEU A 244 -16.80 -10.99 -5.39
N VAL A 245 -15.93 -11.52 -4.52
CA VAL A 245 -14.62 -10.94 -4.21
C VAL A 245 -13.79 -10.80 -5.48
N LEU A 246 -13.73 -11.84 -6.32
CA LEU A 246 -12.99 -11.81 -7.58
C LEU A 246 -13.51 -10.73 -8.55
N ILE A 247 -14.83 -10.60 -8.67
CA ILE A 247 -15.49 -9.58 -9.50
C ILE A 247 -15.12 -8.18 -8.97
N ILE A 248 -15.24 -7.94 -7.67
CA ILE A 248 -14.91 -6.66 -7.06
C ILE A 248 -13.43 -6.32 -7.27
N CYS A 249 -12.52 -7.27 -7.00
CA CYS A 249 -11.10 -7.09 -7.27
C CYS A 249 -10.85 -6.69 -8.73
N THR A 250 -11.51 -7.37 -9.67
CA THR A 250 -11.34 -7.09 -11.11
C THR A 250 -11.84 -5.68 -11.46
N ILE A 251 -13.07 -5.33 -11.07
CA ILE A 251 -13.66 -4.03 -11.38
C ILE A 251 -12.79 -2.90 -10.81
N ILE A 252 -12.40 -3.01 -9.55
CA ILE A 252 -11.63 -1.96 -8.87
C ILE A 252 -10.22 -1.84 -9.47
N ASN A 253 -9.57 -2.97 -9.76
CA ASN A 253 -8.24 -2.98 -10.35
C ASN A 253 -8.20 -2.29 -11.72
N PHE A 254 -9.16 -2.53 -12.59
CA PHE A 254 -9.23 -1.86 -13.90
C PHE A 254 -9.75 -0.43 -13.82
N LEU A 255 -10.65 -0.13 -12.89
CA LEU A 255 -11.14 1.23 -12.66
C LEU A 255 -10.02 2.16 -12.20
N THR A 256 -9.16 1.70 -11.30
CA THR A 256 -8.07 2.50 -10.75
C THR A 256 -6.96 2.82 -11.75
N GLU A 257 -6.87 2.10 -12.86
CA GLU A 257 -5.96 2.45 -13.97
C GLU A 257 -6.29 3.80 -14.61
N LEU A 258 -7.56 4.19 -14.60
CA LEU A 258 -8.08 5.41 -15.22
C LEU A 258 -8.35 6.53 -14.19
N THR A 259 -8.34 6.19 -12.91
CA THR A 259 -8.71 7.09 -11.81
C THR A 259 -7.63 7.08 -10.72
N SER A 260 -7.73 8.00 -9.76
CA SER A 260 -6.85 8.01 -8.59
C SER A 260 -7.18 6.85 -7.65
N ASN A 261 -6.18 6.05 -7.25
CA ASN A 261 -6.33 4.94 -6.29
C ASN A 261 -7.07 5.39 -5.02
N THR A 262 -6.67 6.55 -4.48
CA THR A 262 -7.28 7.11 -3.26
C THR A 262 -8.73 7.51 -3.49
N ALA A 263 -9.02 8.22 -4.57
CA ALA A 263 -10.39 8.65 -4.87
C ALA A 263 -11.30 7.44 -5.14
N THR A 264 -10.84 6.47 -5.92
CA THR A 264 -11.57 5.22 -6.16
C THR A 264 -11.93 4.52 -4.86
N THR A 265 -10.94 4.36 -3.97
CA THR A 265 -11.15 3.72 -2.66
C THR A 265 -12.17 4.49 -1.82
N GLN A 266 -12.04 5.81 -1.71
CA GLN A 266 -12.94 6.63 -0.90
C GLN A 266 -14.41 6.62 -1.40
N MET A 267 -14.60 6.51 -2.70
CA MET A 267 -15.95 6.45 -3.29
C MET A 267 -16.59 5.06 -3.14
N ILE A 268 -15.82 4.01 -3.32
CA ILE A 268 -16.34 2.64 -3.40
C ILE A 268 -16.56 2.02 -2.02
N LEU A 269 -15.68 2.30 -1.04
CA LEU A 269 -15.75 1.63 0.26
C LEU A 269 -17.08 1.83 1.01
N PRO A 270 -17.70 3.03 1.06
CA PRO A 270 -19.01 3.19 1.71
C PRO A 270 -20.10 2.35 1.02
N ILE A 271 -20.02 2.21 -0.30
CA ILE A 271 -20.97 1.41 -1.09
C ILE A 271 -20.77 -0.08 -0.75
N LEU A 272 -19.52 -0.57 -0.78
CA LEU A 272 -19.21 -1.97 -0.47
C LEU A 272 -19.58 -2.33 0.97
N ALA A 273 -19.38 -1.42 1.92
CA ALA A 273 -19.82 -1.59 3.30
C ALA A 273 -21.31 -1.90 3.37
N SER A 274 -22.15 -1.09 2.71
CA SER A 274 -23.61 -1.26 2.72
C SER A 274 -24.07 -2.46 1.89
N VAL A 275 -23.44 -2.74 0.75
CA VAL A 275 -23.72 -3.95 -0.04
C VAL A 275 -23.44 -5.19 0.76
N SER A 276 -22.31 -5.26 1.45
CA SER A 276 -21.94 -6.43 2.26
C SER A 276 -22.96 -6.71 3.36
N VAL A 277 -23.42 -5.66 4.05
CA VAL A 277 -24.49 -5.77 5.06
C VAL A 277 -25.80 -6.26 4.41
N ALA A 278 -26.19 -5.69 3.26
CA ALA A 278 -27.44 -6.04 2.59
C ALA A 278 -27.50 -7.49 2.09
N ILE A 279 -26.35 -8.09 1.78
CA ILE A 279 -26.24 -9.50 1.33
C ILE A 279 -25.78 -10.44 2.46
N GLY A 280 -25.57 -9.94 3.68
CA GLY A 280 -25.27 -10.76 4.85
C GLY A 280 -23.85 -11.32 4.92
N ILE A 281 -22.86 -10.62 4.35
CA ILE A 281 -21.44 -11.00 4.45
C ILE A 281 -20.64 -9.98 5.26
N ASN A 282 -19.49 -10.41 5.77
CA ASN A 282 -18.61 -9.51 6.53
C ASN A 282 -18.15 -8.33 5.66
N PRO A 283 -18.43 -7.06 6.05
CA PRO A 283 -18.05 -5.89 5.27
C PRO A 283 -16.56 -5.77 5.00
N LEU A 284 -15.71 -6.17 5.95
CA LEU A 284 -14.26 -6.13 5.77
C LEU A 284 -13.79 -6.99 4.59
N LEU A 285 -14.49 -8.08 4.24
CA LEU A 285 -14.10 -8.95 3.14
C LEU A 285 -14.03 -8.19 1.81
N LEU A 286 -15.10 -7.47 1.45
CA LEU A 286 -15.13 -6.70 0.21
C LEU A 286 -14.32 -5.42 0.31
N MET A 287 -14.32 -4.77 1.48
CA MET A 287 -13.59 -3.52 1.69
C MET A 287 -12.06 -3.71 1.61
N ILE A 288 -11.52 -4.76 2.23
CA ILE A 288 -10.08 -5.08 2.16
C ILE A 288 -9.69 -5.46 0.73
N ALA A 289 -10.46 -6.35 0.09
CA ALA A 289 -10.20 -6.79 -1.27
C ALA A 289 -10.18 -5.62 -2.26
N ALA A 290 -11.15 -4.71 -2.17
CA ALA A 290 -11.21 -3.50 -2.97
C ALA A 290 -10.04 -2.55 -2.71
N THR A 291 -9.66 -2.34 -1.45
CA THR A 291 -8.55 -1.46 -1.05
C THR A 291 -7.22 -1.93 -1.61
N LEU A 292 -6.92 -3.22 -1.46
CA LEU A 292 -5.70 -3.81 -2.01
C LEU A 292 -5.69 -3.73 -3.53
N SER A 293 -6.80 -4.05 -4.18
CA SER A 293 -6.94 -3.99 -5.65
C SER A 293 -6.82 -2.58 -6.20
N ALA A 294 -7.34 -1.57 -5.48
CA ALA A 294 -7.22 -0.17 -5.88
C ALA A 294 -5.77 0.34 -5.92
N SER A 295 -4.86 -0.30 -5.21
CA SER A 295 -3.43 0.04 -5.22
C SER A 295 -2.64 -0.62 -6.35
N MET A 296 -3.26 -1.54 -7.11
CA MET A 296 -2.62 -2.36 -8.15
C MET A 296 -2.87 -1.81 -9.55
N ALA A 297 -2.37 -0.61 -9.85
CA ALA A 297 -2.46 0.01 -11.17
C ALA A 297 -1.10 -0.03 -11.87
N PHE A 298 -0.95 -0.91 -12.86
CA PHE A 298 0.32 -1.19 -13.52
C PHE A 298 0.37 -0.88 -15.01
N MET A 299 -0.79 -0.69 -15.66
CA MET A 299 -0.88 -0.55 -17.13
C MET A 299 -0.55 0.84 -17.63
N MET A 300 -1.01 1.87 -16.91
CA MET A 300 -0.95 3.24 -17.42
C MET A 300 0.15 4.06 -16.75
N PRO A 301 0.89 4.90 -17.54
CA PRO A 301 1.90 5.79 -16.95
C PRO A 301 1.33 6.77 -15.93
N VAL A 302 0.07 7.18 -16.11
CA VAL A 302 -0.63 8.14 -15.22
C VAL A 302 -1.34 7.46 -14.05
N GLY A 303 -1.44 6.14 -14.03
CA GLY A 303 -2.18 5.40 -13.00
C GLY A 303 -1.61 5.60 -11.59
N THR A 304 -0.28 5.64 -11.48
CA THR A 304 0.40 5.87 -10.19
C THR A 304 1.62 6.77 -10.34
N PRO A 305 2.01 7.54 -9.29
CA PRO A 305 3.24 8.34 -9.33
C PRO A 305 4.51 7.53 -9.68
N PRO A 306 4.73 6.32 -9.16
CA PRO A 306 5.85 5.48 -9.58
C PRO A 306 5.90 5.24 -11.09
N ASN A 307 4.78 4.93 -11.72
CA ASN A 307 4.68 4.70 -13.16
C ASN A 307 5.08 5.97 -13.95
N THR A 308 4.55 7.14 -13.57
CA THR A 308 4.88 8.43 -14.17
C THR A 308 6.39 8.71 -14.08
N ILE A 309 6.99 8.47 -12.91
CA ILE A 309 8.41 8.74 -12.66
C ILE A 309 9.30 7.89 -13.56
N VAL A 310 9.03 6.59 -13.70
CA VAL A 310 9.87 5.73 -14.57
C VAL A 310 9.60 5.98 -16.05
N PHE A 311 8.36 6.29 -16.44
CA PHE A 311 8.00 6.62 -17.81
C PHE A 311 8.70 7.91 -18.30
N ALA A 312 8.89 8.88 -17.42
CA ALA A 312 9.64 10.11 -17.71
C ALA A 312 11.13 9.87 -18.06
N SER A 313 11.65 8.64 -17.90
CA SER A 313 12.99 8.27 -18.38
C SER A 313 13.11 8.20 -19.92
N LYS A 314 11.97 8.18 -20.64
CA LYS A 314 11.87 8.02 -22.12
C LYS A 314 12.45 6.69 -22.65
N ARG A 315 12.70 5.71 -21.76
CA ARG A 315 13.19 4.36 -22.12
C ARG A 315 12.07 3.34 -22.26
N LEU A 316 10.86 3.68 -21.82
CA LEU A 316 9.67 2.85 -21.86
C LEU A 316 8.67 3.37 -22.89
N LYS A 317 8.00 2.47 -23.58
CA LYS A 317 6.83 2.76 -24.41
C LYS A 317 5.56 2.47 -23.61
N ILE A 318 4.45 3.16 -23.91
CA ILE A 318 3.13 2.88 -23.30
C ILE A 318 2.76 1.41 -23.52
N SER A 319 3.05 0.85 -24.69
CA SER A 319 2.78 -0.56 -24.99
C SER A 319 3.58 -1.54 -24.13
N ASP A 320 4.77 -1.18 -23.67
CA ASP A 320 5.56 -2.01 -22.75
C ASP A 320 4.85 -2.08 -21.39
N MET A 321 4.41 -0.93 -20.86
CA MET A 321 3.67 -0.86 -19.61
C MET A 321 2.29 -1.54 -19.71
N ALA A 322 1.53 -1.24 -20.77
CA ALA A 322 0.19 -1.79 -20.92
C ALA A 322 0.19 -3.32 -20.97
N LYS A 323 1.11 -3.93 -21.72
CA LYS A 323 1.20 -5.40 -21.83
C LYS A 323 1.64 -6.07 -20.53
N THR A 324 2.71 -5.56 -19.93
CA THR A 324 3.22 -6.13 -18.66
C THR A 324 2.28 -5.85 -17.51
N GLY A 325 1.72 -4.63 -17.47
CA GLY A 325 0.75 -4.22 -16.46
C GLY A 325 -0.54 -5.02 -16.54
N PHE A 326 -1.08 -5.28 -17.72
CA PHE A 326 -2.27 -6.11 -17.88
C PHE A 326 -2.08 -7.53 -17.31
N ALA A 327 -0.95 -8.16 -17.63
CA ALA A 327 -0.64 -9.47 -17.06
C ALA A 327 -0.50 -9.42 -15.53
N LEU A 328 0.14 -8.38 -15.00
CA LEU A 328 0.31 -8.22 -13.57
C LEU A 328 -1.00 -7.86 -12.86
N ASN A 329 -1.89 -7.10 -13.51
CA ASN A 329 -3.24 -6.83 -13.00
C ASN A 329 -4.03 -8.12 -12.82
N LEU A 330 -4.04 -8.99 -13.82
CA LEU A 330 -4.72 -10.28 -13.71
C LEU A 330 -4.14 -11.16 -12.59
N ILE A 331 -2.81 -11.22 -12.48
CA ILE A 331 -2.12 -11.94 -11.41
C ILE A 331 -2.50 -11.34 -10.04
N SER A 332 -2.48 -10.02 -9.91
CA SER A 332 -2.80 -9.37 -8.64
C SER A 332 -4.25 -9.57 -8.21
N VAL A 333 -5.20 -9.53 -9.14
CA VAL A 333 -6.61 -9.82 -8.87
C VAL A 333 -6.78 -11.23 -8.29
N ILE A 334 -6.15 -12.23 -8.92
CA ILE A 334 -6.25 -13.63 -8.45
C ILE A 334 -5.57 -13.77 -7.08
N VAL A 335 -4.36 -13.26 -6.91
CA VAL A 335 -3.60 -13.37 -5.66
C VAL A 335 -4.32 -12.66 -4.51
N ILE A 336 -4.82 -11.44 -4.73
CA ILE A 336 -5.55 -10.69 -3.70
C ILE A 336 -6.85 -11.42 -3.35
N ALA A 337 -7.64 -11.82 -4.33
CA ALA A 337 -8.90 -12.53 -4.07
C ALA A 337 -8.69 -13.81 -3.27
N LEU A 338 -7.70 -14.63 -3.64
CA LEU A 338 -7.38 -15.87 -2.94
C LEU A 338 -6.89 -15.60 -1.52
N LEU A 339 -5.90 -14.73 -1.35
CA LEU A 339 -5.27 -14.56 -0.05
C LEU A 339 -6.17 -13.77 0.92
N VAL A 340 -6.95 -12.80 0.45
CA VAL A 340 -7.95 -12.13 1.30
C VAL A 340 -9.03 -13.10 1.71
N TYR A 341 -9.52 -13.94 0.80
CA TYR A 341 -10.56 -14.92 1.13
C TYR A 341 -10.07 -15.97 2.13
N PHE A 342 -8.86 -16.53 1.97
CA PHE A 342 -8.36 -17.60 2.84
C PHE A 342 -7.60 -17.08 4.08
N ILE A 343 -6.60 -16.22 3.90
CA ILE A 343 -5.78 -15.70 5.02
C ILE A 343 -6.55 -14.62 5.78
N GLY A 344 -7.25 -13.73 5.07
CA GLY A 344 -8.06 -12.70 5.69
C GLY A 344 -9.16 -13.28 6.57
N SER A 345 -9.74 -14.42 6.20
CA SER A 345 -10.71 -15.13 7.01
C SER A 345 -10.15 -15.63 8.34
N ILE A 346 -8.88 -15.96 8.40
CA ILE A 346 -8.21 -16.41 9.63
C ILE A 346 -7.88 -15.21 10.54
N ILE A 347 -7.43 -14.09 9.96
CA ILE A 347 -6.94 -12.94 10.71
C ILE A 347 -8.09 -12.04 11.20
N PHE A 348 -9.09 -11.82 10.33
CA PHE A 348 -10.20 -10.87 10.56
C PHE A 348 -11.56 -11.56 10.72
N ASP A 349 -11.60 -12.89 10.82
CA ASP A 349 -12.86 -13.69 10.89
C ASP A 349 -13.87 -13.29 9.78
N LEU A 350 -13.39 -13.19 8.53
CA LEU A 350 -14.18 -12.69 7.40
C LEU A 350 -15.30 -13.65 6.96
N ASN A 351 -15.32 -14.90 7.44
CA ASN A 351 -16.31 -15.90 7.07
C ASN A 351 -17.62 -15.75 7.83
N THR A 352 -17.64 -15.00 8.93
CA THR A 352 -18.82 -14.78 9.75
C THR A 352 -19.38 -13.39 9.56
N PHE A 353 -20.72 -13.24 9.61
CA PHE A 353 -21.34 -11.92 9.64
C PHE A 353 -21.24 -11.36 11.06
N PRO A 354 -20.50 -10.26 11.29
CA PRO A 354 -20.20 -9.82 12.63
C PRO A 354 -21.37 -9.03 13.25
N GLU A 355 -21.50 -9.11 14.59
CA GLU A 355 -22.54 -8.39 15.35
C GLU A 355 -22.46 -6.86 15.16
N TRP A 356 -21.24 -6.30 15.08
CA TRP A 356 -21.04 -4.86 14.88
C TRP A 356 -21.53 -4.34 13.51
N ALA A 357 -21.74 -5.22 12.55
CA ALA A 357 -22.29 -4.86 11.23
C ALA A 357 -23.81 -4.91 11.18
N LYS A 358 -24.47 -5.43 12.22
CA LYS A 358 -25.93 -5.40 12.32
C LYS A 358 -26.36 -3.94 12.50
N ILE A 359 -27.21 -3.46 11.59
CA ILE A 359 -27.83 -2.14 11.73
C ILE A 359 -28.72 -2.20 12.96
N PRO A 360 -28.60 -1.29 13.95
CA PRO A 360 -29.61 -1.18 14.99
C PRO A 360 -30.98 -0.99 14.34
N GLN A 361 -31.93 -1.84 14.70
CA GLN A 361 -33.33 -1.74 14.25
C GLN A 361 -33.97 -0.46 14.78
#